data_c204505274f85f40de93f57f6a5e32fe
#
_entry.id   c204505274f85f40de93f57f6a5e32fe
#
_cell.length_a   1.000
_cell.length_b   1.000
_cell.length_c   1.000
_cell.angle_alpha   90.00
_cell.angle_beta   90.00
_cell.angle_gamma   90.00
#
_symmetry.space_group_name_H-M   'P 1'
#
loop_
_entity.id
_entity.type
_entity.pdbx_description
1 polymer ?
#
loop_
_entity_poly.entity_id
_entity_poly.type
_entity_poly.pdbx_seq_one_letter_code
_entity_poly.pdbx_strand_id
1 'polypeptide(L)'
;MESEIHKLIEEIHPHYLTIPGIGPISAAVIYAEYGDISNFSNPGQMLAFAGIEPGINDSGIESHGGRMVKHGSSQLRYVLLNACLPLIRFDLTFATYYAKKRAEGKKHRVAITHVAKKLIRVIYALERQDVDFNAQKLR
;
A
#
# COMPACT_ATOMS: atom_id res chain seq x y z
N MET A 1 7.03 16.79 -17.66
CA MET A 1 7.46 15.53 -17.09
C MET A 1 6.33 14.77 -16.40
N GLU A 2 5.61 15.41 -15.50
CA GLU A 2 4.50 14.72 -14.87
C GLU A 2 3.41 14.29 -15.85
N SER A 3 3.17 15.11 -16.86
CA SER A 3 2.16 14.75 -17.84
C SER A 3 2.55 13.52 -18.65
N GLU A 4 3.85 13.31 -18.85
CA GLU A 4 4.33 12.12 -19.53
C GLU A 4 4.17 10.89 -18.66
N ILE A 5 4.43 11.06 -17.35
CA ILE A 5 4.25 9.97 -16.41
C ILE A 5 2.78 9.59 -16.32
N HIS A 6 1.89 10.60 -16.27
CA HIS A 6 0.45 10.35 -16.29
C HIS A 6 0.04 9.51 -17.49
N LYS A 7 0.53 9.91 -18.67
CA LYS A 7 0.19 9.20 -19.89
C LYS A 7 0.64 7.75 -19.83
N LEU A 8 1.89 7.55 -19.41
CA LEU A 8 2.45 6.22 -19.35
C LEU A 8 1.69 5.32 -18.40
N ILE A 9 1.40 5.84 -17.21
CA ILE A 9 0.76 5.00 -16.21
C ILE A 9 -0.69 4.71 -16.58
N GLU A 10 -1.33 5.62 -17.30
CA GLU A 10 -2.68 5.38 -17.78
C GLU A 10 -2.72 4.35 -18.90
N GLU A 11 -1.69 4.32 -19.73
CA GLU A 11 -1.57 3.30 -20.75
C GLU A 11 -1.32 1.93 -20.14
N ILE A 12 -0.44 1.86 -19.16
CA ILE A 12 -0.16 0.61 -18.45
C ILE A 12 -1.38 0.17 -17.66
N HIS A 13 -2.03 1.13 -17.04
CA HIS A 13 -3.26 0.93 -16.27
C HIS A 13 -3.17 -0.22 -15.28
N PRO A 14 -2.27 -0.13 -14.30
CA PRO A 14 -2.27 -1.14 -13.25
C PRO A 14 -3.58 -1.06 -12.47
N HIS A 15 -4.05 -2.19 -12.00
CA HIS A 15 -5.36 -2.23 -11.35
C HIS A 15 -5.41 -1.37 -10.10
N TYR A 16 -4.29 -1.22 -9.41
CA TYR A 16 -4.28 -0.38 -8.21
C TYR A 16 -4.46 1.11 -8.52
N LEU A 17 -4.34 1.50 -9.77
CA LEU A 17 -4.63 2.88 -10.15
C LEU A 17 -6.09 3.22 -9.87
N THR A 18 -6.96 2.23 -9.82
CA THR A 18 -8.38 2.44 -9.58
C THR A 18 -8.75 2.53 -8.12
N ILE A 19 -7.80 2.29 -7.22
CA ILE A 19 -8.07 2.38 -5.78
C ILE A 19 -8.17 3.84 -5.36
N PRO A 20 -9.22 4.23 -4.62
CA PRO A 20 -9.29 5.61 -4.11
C PRO A 20 -8.05 5.94 -3.30
N GLY A 21 -7.46 7.10 -3.55
CA GLY A 21 -6.25 7.51 -2.86
C GLY A 21 -4.98 7.24 -3.62
N ILE A 22 -5.03 6.43 -4.68
CA ILE A 22 -3.86 6.16 -5.50
C ILE A 22 -4.06 6.86 -6.85
N GLY A 23 -3.39 8.01 -6.99
CA GLY A 23 -3.42 8.74 -8.25
C GLY A 23 -2.33 8.27 -9.18
N PRO A 24 -2.23 8.91 -10.35
CA PRO A 24 -1.25 8.46 -11.35
C PRO A 24 0.20 8.51 -10.89
N ILE A 25 0.58 9.54 -10.14
CA ILE A 25 1.97 9.63 -9.68
C ILE A 25 2.27 8.55 -8.64
N SER A 26 1.36 8.35 -7.69
CA SER A 26 1.54 7.28 -6.71
C SER A 26 1.57 5.93 -7.37
N ALA A 27 0.70 5.71 -8.35
CA ALA A 27 0.68 4.45 -9.08
C ALA A 27 1.99 4.23 -9.84
N ALA A 28 2.56 5.31 -10.38
CA ALA A 28 3.83 5.21 -11.07
C ALA A 28 4.96 4.80 -10.12
N VAL A 29 4.96 5.34 -8.91
CA VAL A 29 5.95 4.96 -7.92
C VAL A 29 5.78 3.49 -7.54
N ILE A 30 4.55 3.07 -7.31
CA ILE A 30 4.27 1.67 -6.98
C ILE A 30 4.75 0.76 -8.10
N TYR A 31 4.47 1.14 -9.32
CA TYR A 31 4.87 0.35 -10.48
C TYR A 31 6.40 0.28 -10.61
N ALA A 32 7.05 1.41 -10.41
CA ALA A 32 8.51 1.45 -10.53
C ALA A 32 9.19 0.63 -9.45
N GLU A 33 8.65 0.65 -8.24
CA GLU A 33 9.29 -0.04 -7.12
C GLU A 33 8.96 -1.52 -7.06
N TYR A 34 7.69 -1.87 -7.19
CA TYR A 34 7.28 -3.27 -7.13
C TYR A 34 7.51 -4.01 -8.45
N GLY A 35 7.38 -3.30 -9.55
CA GLY A 35 7.43 -3.96 -10.84
C GLY A 35 6.23 -4.86 -11.04
N ASP A 36 6.47 -6.01 -11.63
CA ASP A 36 5.42 -6.98 -11.88
C ASP A 36 5.05 -7.68 -10.57
N ILE A 37 3.82 -7.48 -10.13
CA ILE A 37 3.35 -8.02 -8.87
C ILE A 37 3.43 -9.56 -8.84
N SER A 38 3.37 -10.20 -10.02
CA SER A 38 3.44 -11.65 -10.06
C SER A 38 4.81 -12.19 -9.61
N ASN A 39 5.80 -11.31 -9.48
CA ASN A 39 7.09 -11.72 -8.94
C ASN A 39 7.04 -12.00 -7.45
N PHE A 40 5.97 -11.61 -6.79
CA PHE A 40 5.82 -11.86 -5.35
C PHE A 40 4.91 -13.07 -5.14
N SER A 41 5.34 -13.96 -4.27
CA SER A 41 4.59 -15.19 -4.01
C SER A 41 3.38 -14.95 -3.13
N ASN A 42 3.44 -13.92 -2.30
CA ASN A 42 2.35 -13.62 -1.38
C ASN A 42 2.46 -12.15 -0.95
N PRO A 43 1.40 -11.59 -0.37
CA PRO A 43 1.44 -10.19 0.03
C PRO A 43 2.46 -9.89 1.13
N GLY A 44 2.82 -10.91 1.91
CA GLY A 44 3.82 -10.71 2.95
C GLY A 44 5.15 -10.25 2.39
N GLN A 45 5.53 -10.79 1.24
CA GLN A 45 6.77 -10.35 0.59
C GLN A 45 6.69 -8.90 0.16
N MET A 46 5.50 -8.47 -0.29
CA MET A 46 5.30 -7.08 -0.67
C MET A 46 5.38 -6.17 0.55
N LEU A 47 4.84 -6.62 1.68
CA LEU A 47 4.92 -5.86 2.92
C LEU A 47 6.36 -5.68 3.36
N ALA A 48 7.12 -6.75 3.32
CA ALA A 48 8.52 -6.70 3.70
C ALA A 48 9.31 -5.77 2.77
N PHE A 49 9.05 -5.87 1.49
CA PHE A 49 9.72 -5.03 0.51
C PHE A 49 9.45 -3.55 0.76
N ALA A 50 8.22 -3.20 1.11
CA ALA A 50 7.84 -1.82 1.39
C ALA A 50 8.26 -1.37 2.78
N GLY A 51 8.62 -2.30 3.64
CA GLY A 51 8.97 -1.95 5.01
C GLY A 51 7.79 -1.59 5.86
N ILE A 52 6.63 -2.16 5.55
CA ILE A 52 5.40 -1.88 6.28
C ILE A 52 4.99 -3.14 7.02
N GLU A 53 5.67 -3.37 8.12
CA GLU A 53 5.41 -4.55 8.93
C GLU A 53 5.31 -4.10 10.38
N PRO A 54 4.12 -3.97 10.92
CA PRO A 54 3.94 -3.31 12.21
C PRO A 54 4.76 -3.89 13.36
N GLY A 55 4.99 -5.16 13.38
CA GLY A 55 5.66 -5.75 14.51
C GLY A 55 7.17 -5.62 14.50
N ILE A 56 7.74 -5.34 13.36
CA ILE A 56 9.19 -5.34 13.23
C ILE A 56 9.84 -4.23 14.01
N ASN A 57 9.20 -3.09 14.07
CA ASN A 57 9.78 -1.93 14.69
C ASN A 57 9.92 -2.01 16.18
N ASP A 58 9.20 -2.90 16.77
CA ASP A 58 9.15 -2.93 18.22
C ASP A 58 10.30 -3.63 18.85
N SER A 59 10.99 -4.43 18.14
CA SER A 59 12.05 -5.17 18.77
C SER A 59 13.33 -4.50 18.42
N GLY A 60 14.16 -4.45 19.25
CA GLY A 60 15.40 -3.80 19.08
C GLY A 60 16.22 -4.20 17.91
N ILE A 61 15.71 -5.03 17.09
CA ILE A 61 16.42 -5.41 15.92
C ILE A 61 16.27 -4.44 14.82
N GLU A 62 15.65 -3.40 15.15
CA GLU A 62 15.50 -2.37 14.21
C GLU A 62 16.77 -2.08 13.49
N SER A 63 17.89 -2.30 14.07
CA SER A 63 19.11 -1.98 13.38
C SER A 63 19.24 -2.80 12.11
N HIS A 64 18.96 -4.07 12.18
CA HIS A 64 19.03 -4.90 11.00
C HIS A 64 17.87 -4.66 10.08
N GLY A 65 16.69 -4.78 10.60
CA GLY A 65 15.49 -4.60 9.84
C GLY A 65 15.44 -3.23 9.19
N GLY A 66 15.84 -2.22 9.94
CA GLY A 66 15.82 -0.87 9.42
C GLY A 66 16.69 -0.71 8.20
N ARG A 67 17.84 -1.35 8.21
CA ARG A 67 18.73 -1.23 7.09
C ARG A 67 18.16 -1.89 5.86
N MET A 68 17.65 -3.09 5.99
CA MET A 68 17.08 -3.78 4.87
C MET A 68 15.85 -3.09 4.34
N VAL A 69 15.04 -2.59 5.25
CA VAL A 69 13.82 -1.91 4.88
C VAL A 69 14.08 -0.63 4.14
N LYS A 70 15.10 0.11 4.52
CA LYS A 70 15.38 1.37 3.86
C LYS A 70 15.85 1.19 2.44
N HIS A 71 16.37 0.02 2.14
CA HIS A 71 16.96 -0.21 0.84
C HIS A 71 15.88 -0.20 -0.24
N GLY A 72 15.87 0.87 -1.01
CA GLY A 72 15.05 0.93 -2.20
C GLY A 72 13.56 1.06 -2.00
N SER A 73 13.11 1.23 -0.78
CA SER A 73 11.67 1.18 -0.57
C SER A 73 11.09 2.40 0.14
N SER A 74 11.90 3.40 0.43
CA SER A 74 11.37 4.55 1.19
C SER A 74 10.31 5.32 0.42
N GLN A 75 10.47 5.49 -0.88
CA GLN A 75 9.46 6.18 -1.67
C GLN A 75 8.17 5.38 -1.75
N LEU A 76 8.30 4.08 -1.90
CA LEU A 76 7.13 3.20 -1.93
C LEU A 76 6.37 3.28 -0.61
N ARG A 77 7.09 3.21 0.50
CA ARG A 77 6.45 3.31 1.81
C ARG A 77 5.73 4.64 1.96
N TYR A 78 6.37 5.70 1.50
CA TYR A 78 5.79 7.04 1.59
C TYR A 78 4.46 7.12 0.84
N VAL A 79 4.42 6.69 -0.41
CA VAL A 79 3.17 6.81 -1.17
C VAL A 79 2.08 5.88 -0.64
N LEU A 80 2.46 4.70 -0.16
CA LEU A 80 1.47 3.78 0.37
C LEU A 80 0.86 4.31 1.66
N LEU A 81 1.68 4.85 2.55
CA LEU A 81 1.16 5.40 3.79
C LEU A 81 0.30 6.63 3.54
N ASN A 82 0.71 7.46 2.59
CA ASN A 82 -0.09 8.66 2.28
C ASN A 82 -1.40 8.32 1.59
N ALA A 83 -1.45 7.24 0.85
CA ALA A 83 -2.70 6.82 0.22
C ALA A 83 -3.74 6.42 1.25
N CYS A 84 -3.30 6.05 2.46
CA CYS A 84 -4.23 5.61 3.48
C CYS A 84 -5.17 6.70 3.95
N LEU A 85 -4.73 7.96 3.93
CA LEU A 85 -5.58 9.05 4.42
C LEU A 85 -6.83 9.24 3.58
N PRO A 86 -6.73 9.40 2.26
CA PRO A 86 -7.96 9.48 1.46
C PRO A 86 -8.75 8.16 1.46
N LEU A 87 -8.07 7.02 1.57
CA LEU A 87 -8.78 5.75 1.65
C LEU A 87 -9.70 5.71 2.85
N ILE A 88 -9.20 6.11 4.00
CA ILE A 88 -10.00 6.13 5.22
C ILE A 88 -11.17 7.11 5.07
N ARG A 89 -10.96 8.18 4.36
CA ARG A 89 -11.99 9.19 4.19
C ARG A 89 -13.07 8.77 3.20
N PHE A 90 -12.68 8.11 2.12
CA PHE A 90 -13.60 7.90 1.02
C PHE A 90 -14.05 6.46 0.82
N ASP A 91 -13.46 5.50 1.51
CA ASP A 91 -13.89 4.12 1.37
C ASP A 91 -14.32 3.55 2.72
N LEU A 92 -15.55 3.06 2.76
CA LEU A 92 -16.14 2.61 4.02
C LEU A 92 -15.40 1.43 4.62
N THR A 93 -14.95 0.50 3.81
CA THR A 93 -14.25 -0.68 4.31
C THR A 93 -12.97 -0.29 5.03
N PHE A 94 -12.19 0.61 4.42
CA PHE A 94 -10.95 1.06 5.03
C PHE A 94 -11.22 1.97 6.23
N ALA A 95 -12.29 2.78 6.17
CA ALA A 95 -12.66 3.62 7.30
C ALA A 95 -13.02 2.75 8.50
N THR A 96 -13.78 1.71 8.27
CA THR A 96 -14.21 0.80 9.33
C THR A 96 -13.02 0.06 9.93
N TYR A 97 -12.11 -0.37 9.08
CA TYR A 97 -10.92 -1.07 9.54
C TYR A 97 -10.05 -0.16 10.39
N TYR A 98 -9.87 1.09 9.95
CA TYR A 98 -9.12 2.07 10.73
C TYR A 98 -9.77 2.30 12.09
N ALA A 99 -11.08 2.50 12.10
CA ALA A 99 -11.81 2.75 13.34
C ALA A 99 -11.68 1.57 14.30
N LYS A 100 -11.71 0.35 13.76
CA LYS A 100 -11.54 -0.84 14.56
C LYS A 100 -10.16 -0.85 15.23
N LYS A 101 -9.13 -0.50 14.48
CA LYS A 101 -7.78 -0.49 15.05
C LYS A 101 -7.64 0.58 16.12
N ARG A 102 -8.26 1.73 15.92
CA ARG A 102 -8.25 2.76 16.95
C ARG A 102 -8.99 2.31 18.19
N ALA A 103 -10.11 1.62 18.01
CA ALA A 103 -10.89 1.13 19.14
C ALA A 103 -10.13 0.08 19.94
N GLU A 104 -9.20 -0.62 19.29
CA GLU A 104 -8.35 -1.58 19.98
C GLU A 104 -7.26 -0.90 20.80
N GLY A 105 -7.23 0.42 20.81
CA GLY A 105 -6.25 1.17 21.59
C GLY A 105 -5.00 1.56 20.82
N LYS A 106 -4.95 1.29 19.53
CA LYS A 106 -3.76 1.61 18.75
C LYS A 106 -3.71 3.08 18.43
N LYS A 107 -2.51 3.64 18.46
CA LYS A 107 -2.32 5.04 18.12
C LYS A 107 -2.50 5.22 16.62
N HIS A 108 -2.73 6.48 16.22
CA HIS A 108 -2.99 6.80 14.83
C HIS A 108 -1.93 6.21 13.89
N ARG A 109 -0.66 6.40 14.21
CA ARG A 109 0.42 5.92 13.35
C ARG A 109 0.37 4.41 13.16
N VAL A 110 0.10 3.69 14.24
CA VAL A 110 0.04 2.24 14.18
C VAL A 110 -1.20 1.80 13.40
N ALA A 111 -2.32 2.47 13.64
CA ALA A 111 -3.55 2.16 12.91
C ALA A 111 -3.37 2.39 11.41
N ILE A 112 -2.71 3.48 11.03
CA ILE A 112 -2.41 3.76 9.62
C ILE A 112 -1.53 2.67 9.02
N THR A 113 -0.57 2.18 9.77
CA THR A 113 0.29 1.09 9.29
C THR A 113 -0.54 -0.16 9.00
N HIS A 114 -1.51 -0.45 9.85
CA HIS A 114 -2.40 -1.58 9.59
C HIS A 114 -3.26 -1.35 8.34
N VAL A 115 -3.71 -0.11 8.13
CA VAL A 115 -4.46 0.22 6.92
C VAL A 115 -3.60 0.01 5.68
N ALA A 116 -2.33 0.44 5.75
CA ALA A 116 -1.41 0.26 4.63
C ALA A 116 -1.17 -1.22 4.36
N LYS A 117 -1.11 -2.03 5.42
CA LYS A 117 -0.96 -3.46 5.27
C LYS A 117 -2.15 -4.06 4.52
N LYS A 118 -3.36 -3.62 4.88
CA LYS A 118 -4.55 -4.06 4.17
C LYS A 118 -4.54 -3.59 2.72
N LEU A 119 -4.11 -2.36 2.49
CA LEU A 119 -4.01 -1.82 1.14
C LEU A 119 -3.10 -2.67 0.27
N ILE A 120 -1.96 -3.07 0.79
CA ILE A 120 -1.03 -3.90 0.02
C ILE A 120 -1.66 -5.23 -0.32
N ARG A 121 -2.41 -5.82 0.60
CA ARG A 121 -3.10 -7.07 0.32
C ARG A 121 -4.14 -6.90 -0.79
N VAL A 122 -4.82 -5.76 -0.79
CA VAL A 122 -5.79 -5.47 -1.84
C VAL A 122 -5.07 -5.29 -3.18
N ILE A 123 -3.95 -4.57 -3.19
CA ILE A 123 -3.17 -4.41 -4.42
C ILE A 123 -2.78 -5.78 -4.98
N TYR A 124 -2.28 -6.64 -4.11
CA TYR A 124 -1.87 -7.98 -4.53
C TYR A 124 -3.06 -8.74 -5.13
N ALA A 125 -4.20 -8.69 -4.46
CA ALA A 125 -5.37 -9.42 -4.93
C ALA A 125 -5.88 -8.91 -6.27
N LEU A 126 -5.92 -7.59 -6.44
CA LEU A 126 -6.40 -7.02 -7.71
C LEU A 126 -5.51 -7.44 -8.87
N GLU A 127 -4.19 -7.38 -8.67
CA GLU A 127 -3.28 -7.74 -9.74
C GLU A 127 -3.32 -9.22 -10.04
N ARG A 128 -3.45 -10.05 -9.01
CA ARG A 128 -3.53 -11.49 -9.22
C ARG A 128 -4.81 -11.89 -9.91
N GLN A 129 -5.92 -11.23 -9.60
CA GLN A 129 -7.19 -11.54 -10.21
C GLN A 129 -7.43 -10.79 -11.50
N ASP A 130 -6.55 -9.84 -11.81
CA ASP A 130 -6.64 -9.05 -13.04
C ASP A 130 -7.97 -8.29 -13.10
N VAL A 131 -8.32 -7.64 -12.00
CA VAL A 131 -9.56 -6.86 -11.91
C VAL A 131 -9.30 -5.52 -11.24
N ASP A 132 -10.14 -4.55 -11.57
CA ASP A 132 -10.08 -3.24 -10.95
C ASP A 132 -10.73 -3.26 -9.56
N PHE A 133 -10.48 -2.22 -8.80
CA PHE A 133 -11.02 -2.09 -7.47
C PHE A 133 -12.54 -2.01 -7.48
N ASN A 134 -13.15 -2.74 -6.59
CA ASN A 134 -14.61 -2.72 -6.42
C ASN A 134 -14.89 -2.72 -4.92
N ALA A 135 -15.30 -1.57 -4.41
CA ALA A 135 -15.52 -1.40 -2.98
C ALA A 135 -16.51 -2.40 -2.42
N GLN A 136 -17.52 -2.78 -3.20
CA GLN A 136 -18.54 -3.67 -2.70
C GLN A 136 -18.03 -5.08 -2.46
N LYS A 137 -17.06 -5.51 -3.23
CA LYS A 137 -16.51 -6.84 -3.06
C LYS A 137 -15.63 -6.97 -1.82
N LEU A 138 -15.15 -5.84 -1.29
CA LEU A 138 -14.36 -5.85 -0.08
C LEU A 138 -15.22 -6.01 1.17
N ARG A 139 -16.47 -5.69 1.05
CA ARG A 139 -17.37 -5.80 2.17
C ARG A 139 -17.93 -7.21 2.27
#